data_cbf6256dcb3139603263b938af8db8c8
#
_entry.id   cbf6256dcb3139603263b938af8db8c8
#
_cell.length_a   1.000
_cell.length_b   1.000
_cell.length_c   1.000
_cell.angle_alpha   90.00
_cell.angle_beta   90.00
_cell.angle_gamma   90.00
#
_symmetry.space_group_name_H-M   'P 1'
#
loop_
_entity.id
_entity.type
_entity.pdbx_description
1 polymer ?
#
loop_
_entity_poly.entity_id
_entity_poly.type
_entity_poly.pdbx_seq_one_letter_code
_entity_poly.pdbx_strand_id
1 'polypeptide(L)'
;MRKSWSIPLAVLVAGLASSIAVGATGGDVVSPASIRLTATGQAALDKGQPAAAIDAFETALAVDPKNARAFIGIAHAYEAQGLPGRAIKYYREALVLEPNDLAALEGQGKAMVARGATERAKANLARIKTLCANDCAAAKRLEIAIATPVPTAKTASTDVPKPATVKN
;
A
#
# COMPACT_ATOMS: atom_id res chain seq x y z
N MET A 1 -21.15 -84.20 28.17
CA MET A 1 -20.27 -83.60 27.21
C MET A 1 -20.83 -82.22 26.90
N ARG A 2 -20.32 -81.18 27.52
CA ARG A 2 -20.74 -79.77 27.26
C ARG A 2 -19.54 -79.03 26.65
N LYS A 3 -19.67 -78.69 25.36
CA LYS A 3 -18.73 -77.87 24.67
C LYS A 3 -19.00 -76.37 25.02
N SER A 4 -18.08 -75.76 25.75
CA SER A 4 -18.06 -74.36 26.00
C SER A 4 -17.53 -73.62 24.78
N TRP A 5 -18.31 -72.74 24.20
CA TRP A 5 -17.92 -71.88 23.08
C TRP A 5 -17.51 -70.56 23.63
N SER A 6 -16.21 -70.29 23.60
CA SER A 6 -15.64 -68.97 23.97
C SER A 6 -15.73 -68.04 22.80
N ILE A 7 -16.48 -66.95 22.95
CA ILE A 7 -16.57 -65.86 21.98
C ILE A 7 -15.47 -64.89 22.34
N PRO A 8 -14.55 -64.56 21.44
CA PRO A 8 -13.57 -63.43 21.69
C PRO A 8 -14.27 -62.13 21.56
N LEU A 9 -14.14 -61.31 22.60
CA LEU A 9 -14.59 -59.91 22.68
C LEU A 9 -13.67 -59.06 21.79
N ALA A 10 -14.14 -58.67 20.61
CA ALA A 10 -13.44 -57.70 19.76
C ALA A 10 -13.58 -56.30 20.37
N VAL A 11 -12.51 -55.83 20.95
CA VAL A 11 -12.40 -54.42 21.42
C VAL A 11 -12.24 -53.51 20.22
N LEU A 12 -13.30 -52.81 19.93
CA LEU A 12 -13.35 -51.80 18.86
C LEU A 12 -12.76 -50.50 19.44
N VAL A 13 -11.44 -50.26 19.19
CA VAL A 13 -10.78 -49.00 19.53
C VAL A 13 -11.21 -47.96 18.50
N ALA A 14 -12.22 -47.19 18.86
CA ALA A 14 -12.56 -45.96 18.12
C ALA A 14 -11.46 -44.95 18.30
N GLY A 15 -10.62 -44.81 17.27
CA GLY A 15 -9.62 -43.74 17.20
C GLY A 15 -10.30 -42.37 17.05
N LEU A 16 -10.32 -41.60 18.11
CA LEU A 16 -10.63 -40.17 18.05
C LEU A 16 -9.51 -39.45 17.29
N ALA A 17 -9.74 -39.19 16.01
CA ALA A 17 -8.93 -38.31 15.22
C ALA A 17 -9.15 -36.89 15.78
N SER A 18 -8.33 -36.46 16.73
CA SER A 18 -8.25 -35.05 17.16
C SER A 18 -7.71 -34.27 16.00
N SER A 19 -8.60 -33.61 15.26
CA SER A 19 -8.23 -32.55 14.33
C SER A 19 -7.63 -31.41 15.15
N ILE A 20 -6.30 -31.35 15.18
CA ILE A 20 -5.60 -30.16 15.67
C ILE A 20 -5.90 -29.07 14.65
N ALA A 21 -6.90 -28.23 14.94
CA ALA A 21 -7.01 -26.93 14.28
C ALA A 21 -5.74 -26.16 14.67
N VAL A 22 -4.78 -26.13 13.77
CA VAL A 22 -3.67 -25.18 13.83
C VAL A 22 -4.35 -23.82 13.72
N GLY A 23 -4.65 -23.22 14.87
CA GLY A 23 -5.03 -21.82 14.94
C GLY A 23 -3.89 -21.03 14.33
N ALA A 24 -4.11 -20.50 13.13
CA ALA A 24 -3.23 -19.50 12.58
C ALA A 24 -3.25 -18.35 13.60
N THR A 25 -2.21 -18.30 14.41
CA THR A 25 -1.88 -17.08 15.18
C THR A 25 -1.55 -16.05 14.12
N GLY A 26 -2.60 -15.33 13.67
CA GLY A 26 -2.47 -14.18 12.77
C GLY A 26 -1.71 -13.08 13.49
N GLY A 27 -0.39 -13.24 13.61
CA GLY A 27 0.51 -12.13 13.87
C GLY A 27 0.44 -11.20 12.65
N ASP A 28 0.86 -9.96 12.84
CA ASP A 28 0.87 -8.88 11.85
C ASP A 28 1.75 -9.15 10.59
N VAL A 29 1.89 -10.40 10.19
CA VAL A 29 2.71 -10.84 9.06
C VAL A 29 1.87 -10.82 7.79
N VAL A 30 2.28 -9.99 6.85
CA VAL A 30 1.64 -9.92 5.52
C VAL A 30 1.67 -11.27 4.82
N SER A 31 0.54 -11.67 4.23
CA SER A 31 0.39 -12.92 3.51
C SER A 31 1.46 -13.11 2.43
N PRO A 32 2.13 -14.28 2.37
CA PRO A 32 3.11 -14.56 1.30
C PRO A 32 2.53 -14.45 -0.11
N ALA A 33 1.23 -14.72 -0.29
CA ALA A 33 0.57 -14.55 -1.57
C ALA A 33 0.47 -13.06 -1.95
N SER A 34 0.10 -12.19 -0.99
CA SER A 34 0.06 -10.75 -1.20
C SER A 34 1.45 -10.18 -1.52
N ILE A 35 2.49 -10.67 -0.84
CA ILE A 35 3.88 -10.27 -1.11
C ILE A 35 4.28 -10.60 -2.56
N ARG A 36 3.95 -11.81 -3.06
CA ARG A 36 4.25 -12.19 -4.45
C ARG A 36 3.52 -11.32 -5.47
N LEU A 37 2.25 -11.00 -5.21
CA LEU A 37 1.46 -10.11 -6.07
C LEU A 37 2.03 -8.68 -6.06
N THR A 38 2.49 -8.20 -4.90
CA THR A 38 3.21 -6.92 -4.80
C THR A 38 4.48 -6.91 -5.65
N ALA A 39 5.25 -8.00 -5.63
CA ALA A 39 6.42 -8.12 -6.50
C ALA A 39 6.06 -8.12 -8.00
N THR A 40 4.92 -8.72 -8.38
CA THR A 40 4.39 -8.66 -9.76
C THR A 40 4.05 -7.22 -10.15
N GLY A 41 3.38 -6.48 -9.26
CA GLY A 41 3.09 -5.06 -9.47
C GLY A 41 4.36 -4.22 -9.63
N GLN A 42 5.37 -4.45 -8.80
CA GLN A 42 6.66 -3.77 -8.94
C GLN A 42 7.32 -4.07 -10.29
N ALA A 43 7.34 -5.33 -10.72
CA ALA A 43 7.88 -5.70 -12.02
C ALA A 43 7.13 -5.06 -13.20
N ALA A 44 5.83 -4.79 -13.06
CA ALA A 44 5.06 -4.04 -14.05
C ALA A 44 5.44 -2.55 -14.06
N LEU A 45 5.67 -1.94 -12.89
CA LEU A 45 6.18 -0.56 -12.80
C LEU A 45 7.55 -0.42 -13.48
N ASP A 46 8.44 -1.36 -13.22
CA ASP A 46 9.80 -1.36 -13.80
C ASP A 46 9.78 -1.46 -15.34
N LYS A 47 8.71 -2.03 -15.89
CA LYS A 47 8.44 -2.10 -17.34
C LYS A 47 7.69 -0.87 -17.88
N GLY A 48 7.41 0.13 -17.04
CA GLY A 48 6.63 1.31 -17.45
C GLY A 48 5.15 1.00 -17.70
N GLN A 49 4.58 0.02 -17.03
CA GLN A 49 3.20 -0.42 -17.16
C GLN A 49 2.37 -0.08 -15.89
N PRO A 50 2.13 1.20 -15.59
CA PRO A 50 1.53 1.59 -14.31
C PRO A 50 0.09 1.08 -14.14
N ALA A 51 -0.69 0.91 -15.21
CA ALA A 51 -2.03 0.35 -15.11
C ALA A 51 -2.00 -1.11 -14.65
N ALA A 52 -1.20 -1.95 -15.32
CA ALA A 52 -1.03 -3.35 -14.92
C ALA A 52 -0.43 -3.49 -13.51
N ALA A 53 0.41 -2.55 -13.10
CA ALA A 53 0.95 -2.51 -11.74
C ALA A 53 -0.17 -2.26 -10.71
N ILE A 54 -1.08 -1.33 -10.97
CA ILE A 54 -2.24 -1.06 -10.09
C ILE A 54 -3.07 -2.31 -9.93
N ASP A 55 -3.42 -3.00 -11.02
CA ASP A 55 -4.23 -4.23 -10.97
C ASP A 55 -3.58 -5.32 -10.09
N ALA A 56 -2.27 -5.48 -10.22
CA ALA A 56 -1.51 -6.45 -9.41
C ALA A 56 -1.47 -6.05 -7.92
N PHE A 57 -1.27 -4.77 -7.61
CA PHE A 57 -1.27 -4.27 -6.23
C PHE A 57 -2.67 -4.33 -5.60
N GLU A 58 -3.72 -4.01 -6.35
CA GLU A 58 -5.11 -4.14 -5.88
C GLU A 58 -5.44 -5.61 -5.59
N THR A 59 -4.97 -6.54 -6.44
CA THR A 59 -5.09 -7.97 -6.18
C THR A 59 -4.33 -8.38 -4.91
N ALA A 60 -3.13 -7.80 -4.67
CA ALA A 60 -2.38 -8.01 -3.44
C ALA A 60 -3.17 -7.55 -2.20
N LEU A 61 -3.84 -6.40 -2.28
CA LEU A 61 -4.68 -5.86 -1.21
C LEU A 61 -5.98 -6.65 -1.01
N ALA A 62 -6.53 -7.24 -2.08
CA ALA A 62 -7.67 -8.16 -1.97
C ALA A 62 -7.31 -9.44 -1.20
N VAL A 63 -6.05 -9.92 -1.33
CA VAL A 63 -5.52 -11.06 -0.58
C VAL A 63 -5.17 -10.67 0.85
N ASP A 64 -4.58 -9.50 1.05
CA ASP A 64 -4.19 -8.99 2.37
C ASP A 64 -4.30 -7.45 2.42
N PRO A 65 -5.36 -6.92 3.01
CA PRO A 65 -5.57 -5.48 3.13
C PRO A 65 -4.55 -4.75 4.02
N LYS A 66 -3.76 -5.48 4.81
CA LYS A 66 -2.72 -4.91 5.68
C LYS A 66 -1.37 -4.73 4.97
N ASN A 67 -1.28 -5.02 3.69
CA ASN A 67 -0.04 -4.88 2.93
C ASN A 67 0.24 -3.41 2.59
N ALA A 68 0.90 -2.69 3.49
CA ALA A 68 1.29 -1.30 3.28
C ALA A 68 2.12 -1.09 2.00
N ARG A 69 2.98 -2.06 1.65
CA ARG A 69 3.81 -1.98 0.43
C ARG A 69 2.98 -1.98 -0.86
N ALA A 70 1.85 -2.66 -0.89
CA ALA A 70 0.96 -2.63 -2.04
C ALA A 70 0.33 -1.23 -2.20
N PHE A 71 -0.06 -0.57 -1.10
CA PHE A 71 -0.52 0.82 -1.14
C PHE A 71 0.57 1.78 -1.65
N ILE A 72 1.82 1.62 -1.20
CA ILE A 72 2.97 2.40 -1.70
C ILE A 72 3.15 2.15 -3.20
N GLY A 73 3.05 0.91 -3.65
CA GLY A 73 3.15 0.54 -5.06
C GLY A 73 2.09 1.21 -5.92
N ILE A 74 0.83 1.23 -5.48
CA ILE A 74 -0.25 1.96 -6.16
C ILE A 74 0.05 3.46 -6.23
N ALA A 75 0.57 4.04 -5.14
CA ALA A 75 0.96 5.44 -5.13
C ALA A 75 2.04 5.75 -6.17
N HIS A 76 3.09 4.94 -6.26
CA HIS A 76 4.13 5.05 -7.29
C HIS A 76 3.55 4.92 -8.71
N ALA A 77 2.60 4.00 -8.92
CA ALA A 77 1.94 3.84 -10.22
C ALA A 77 1.15 5.10 -10.61
N TYR A 78 0.48 5.75 -9.66
CA TYR A 78 -0.18 7.03 -9.92
C TYR A 78 0.80 8.19 -10.14
N GLU A 79 1.95 8.21 -9.48
CA GLU A 79 3.02 9.17 -9.78
C GLU A 79 3.53 8.99 -11.22
N ALA A 80 3.76 7.75 -11.65
CA ALA A 80 4.17 7.43 -13.01
C ALA A 80 3.13 7.87 -14.07
N GLN A 81 1.84 7.92 -13.70
CA GLN A 81 0.77 8.46 -14.53
C GLN A 81 0.62 10.00 -14.45
N GLY A 82 1.46 10.71 -13.69
CA GLY A 82 1.33 12.14 -13.48
C GLY A 82 0.13 12.54 -12.61
N LEU A 83 -0.34 11.65 -11.75
CA LEU A 83 -1.51 11.84 -10.89
C LEU A 83 -1.14 11.95 -9.40
N PRO A 84 -0.31 12.96 -8.98
CA PRO A 84 0.20 13.06 -7.61
C PRO A 84 -0.90 13.20 -6.56
N GLY A 85 -2.06 13.75 -6.92
CA GLY A 85 -3.20 13.82 -6.01
C GLY A 85 -3.74 12.44 -5.60
N ARG A 86 -3.74 11.48 -6.52
CA ARG A 86 -4.10 10.08 -6.21
C ARG A 86 -2.99 9.41 -5.40
N ALA A 87 -1.74 9.61 -5.78
CA ALA A 87 -0.60 9.08 -5.04
C ALA A 87 -0.63 9.49 -3.56
N ILE A 88 -0.87 10.76 -3.23
CA ILE A 88 -1.00 11.25 -1.85
C ILE A 88 -2.02 10.44 -1.04
N LYS A 89 -3.16 10.05 -1.66
CA LYS A 89 -4.18 9.24 -1.00
C LYS A 89 -3.62 7.86 -0.63
N TYR A 90 -3.00 7.17 -1.57
CA TYR A 90 -2.49 5.81 -1.33
C TYR A 90 -1.31 5.77 -0.38
N TYR A 91 -0.40 6.75 -0.42
CA TYR A 91 0.61 6.91 0.63
C TYR A 91 0.00 7.11 2.02
N ARG A 92 -1.13 7.81 2.12
CA ARG A 92 -1.83 7.97 3.40
C ARG A 92 -2.36 6.64 3.91
N GLU A 93 -2.95 5.80 3.05
CA GLU A 93 -3.41 4.46 3.44
C GLU A 93 -2.22 3.60 3.94
N ALA A 94 -1.07 3.66 3.26
CA ALA A 94 0.14 3.00 3.74
C ALA A 94 0.56 3.50 5.12
N LEU A 95 0.53 4.82 5.35
CA LEU A 95 0.90 5.44 6.62
C LEU A 95 -0.12 5.23 7.74
N VAL A 96 -1.34 4.82 7.43
CA VAL A 96 -2.30 4.34 8.44
C VAL A 96 -1.87 2.97 8.98
N LEU A 97 -1.35 2.11 8.12
CA LEU A 97 -0.86 0.78 8.51
C LEU A 97 0.54 0.85 9.14
N GLU A 98 1.44 1.57 8.49
CA GLU A 98 2.82 1.72 8.91
C GLU A 98 3.16 3.22 9.07
N PRO A 99 2.81 3.83 10.21
CA PRO A 99 2.93 5.27 10.41
C PRO A 99 4.35 5.81 10.22
N ASN A 100 5.38 5.02 10.48
CA ASN A 100 6.76 5.42 10.45
C ASN A 100 7.52 4.94 9.20
N ASP A 101 6.80 4.47 8.16
CA ASP A 101 7.43 4.07 6.91
C ASP A 101 8.05 5.29 6.19
N LEU A 102 9.36 5.26 6.08
CA LEU A 102 10.13 6.37 5.49
C LEU A 102 9.87 6.54 3.99
N ALA A 103 9.62 5.44 3.27
CA ALA A 103 9.35 5.48 1.83
C ALA A 103 7.98 6.13 1.57
N ALA A 104 6.97 5.76 2.36
CA ALA A 104 5.64 6.37 2.27
C ALA A 104 5.65 7.86 2.64
N LEU A 105 6.38 8.25 3.71
CA LEU A 105 6.54 9.66 4.10
C LEU A 105 7.25 10.47 3.03
N GLU A 106 8.34 9.94 2.47
CA GLU A 106 9.10 10.58 1.39
C GLU A 106 8.25 10.72 0.13
N GLY A 107 7.65 9.62 -0.34
CA GLY A 107 6.81 9.61 -1.55
C GLY A 107 5.63 10.56 -1.41
N GLN A 108 4.91 10.52 -0.28
CA GLN A 108 3.81 11.44 -0.02
C GLN A 108 4.30 12.91 -0.03
N GLY A 109 5.45 13.18 0.59
CA GLY A 109 6.05 14.52 0.59
C GLY A 109 6.36 15.01 -0.83
N LYS A 110 6.98 14.18 -1.67
CA LYS A 110 7.26 14.49 -3.07
C LYS A 110 5.99 14.74 -3.89
N ALA A 111 4.98 13.90 -3.71
CA ALA A 111 3.68 14.07 -4.36
C ALA A 111 2.97 15.36 -3.91
N MET A 112 3.14 15.77 -2.64
CA MET A 112 2.66 17.06 -2.12
C MET A 112 3.39 18.24 -2.79
N VAL A 113 4.72 18.16 -2.95
CA VAL A 113 5.50 19.19 -3.67
C VAL A 113 4.99 19.29 -5.11
N ALA A 114 4.82 18.17 -5.81
CA ALA A 114 4.29 18.15 -7.18
C ALA A 114 2.89 18.79 -7.30
N ARG A 115 2.13 18.83 -6.21
CA ARG A 115 0.83 19.52 -6.11
C ARG A 115 0.90 20.94 -5.61
N GLY A 116 2.11 21.49 -5.39
CA GLY A 116 2.30 22.82 -4.81
C GLY A 116 2.03 22.91 -3.30
N ALA A 117 1.81 21.80 -2.63
CA ALA A 117 1.52 21.74 -1.18
C ALA A 117 2.82 21.62 -0.36
N THR A 118 3.79 22.49 -0.62
CA THR A 118 5.15 22.42 -0.08
C THR A 118 5.19 22.48 1.45
N GLU A 119 4.33 23.29 2.08
CA GLU A 119 4.29 23.37 3.55
C GLU A 119 3.88 22.03 4.20
N ARG A 120 3.01 21.30 3.55
CA ARG A 120 2.64 19.95 4.02
C ARG A 120 3.77 18.95 3.83
N ALA A 121 4.54 19.07 2.75
CA ALA A 121 5.73 18.25 2.52
C ALA A 121 6.80 18.48 3.60
N LYS A 122 6.97 19.72 4.07
CA LYS A 122 7.89 20.05 5.19
C LYS A 122 7.51 19.32 6.49
N ALA A 123 6.22 19.11 6.75
CA ALA A 123 5.79 18.33 7.91
C ALA A 123 6.24 16.86 7.82
N ASN A 124 6.12 16.22 6.64
CA ASN A 124 6.67 14.89 6.41
C ASN A 124 8.20 14.87 6.57
N LEU A 125 8.90 15.88 6.03
CA LEU A 125 10.34 16.00 6.18
C LEU A 125 10.77 16.09 7.66
N ALA A 126 10.10 16.90 8.46
CA ALA A 126 10.38 17.00 9.90
C ALA A 126 10.18 15.63 10.59
N ARG A 127 9.12 14.91 10.23
CA ARG A 127 8.87 13.57 10.75
C ARG A 127 9.94 12.56 10.36
N ILE A 128 10.36 12.56 9.08
CA ILE A 128 11.45 11.71 8.59
C ILE A 128 12.73 11.98 9.39
N LYS A 129 13.09 13.26 9.60
CA LYS A 129 14.27 13.65 10.38
C LYS A 129 14.24 13.16 11.83
N THR A 130 13.05 13.14 12.43
CA THR A 130 12.88 12.61 13.79
C THR A 130 13.06 11.09 13.85
N LEU A 131 12.60 10.38 12.80
CA LEU A 131 12.64 8.91 12.75
C LEU A 131 14.03 8.36 12.42
N CYS A 132 14.77 9.03 11.60
CA CYS A 132 16.07 8.56 11.14
C CYS A 132 17.16 9.56 11.53
N ALA A 133 17.69 9.51 12.70
CA ALA A 133 18.85 10.31 13.12
C ALA A 133 19.56 11.11 11.97
N ASN A 134 20.73 11.59 12.09
CA ASN A 134 21.33 12.66 11.27
C ASN A 134 21.73 12.29 9.82
N ASP A 135 21.68 11.04 9.38
CA ASP A 135 22.05 10.67 7.99
C ASP A 135 20.96 9.82 7.30
N CYS A 136 19.95 10.49 6.79
CA CYS A 136 18.77 9.88 6.23
C CYS A 136 18.63 10.22 4.74
N ALA A 137 18.84 9.25 3.89
CA ALA A 137 18.68 9.43 2.45
C ALA A 137 17.27 9.91 2.07
N ALA A 138 16.24 9.45 2.77
CA ALA A 138 14.85 9.88 2.55
C ALA A 138 14.66 11.37 2.85
N ALA A 139 15.24 11.88 3.96
CA ALA A 139 15.21 13.30 4.28
C ALA A 139 15.92 14.14 3.20
N LYS A 140 17.14 13.73 2.82
CA LYS A 140 17.91 14.44 1.78
C LYS A 140 17.15 14.50 0.44
N ARG A 141 16.54 13.41 0.00
CA ARG A 141 15.76 13.38 -1.25
C ARG A 141 14.52 14.27 -1.17
N LEU A 142 13.83 14.31 -0.04
CA LEU A 142 12.67 15.18 0.13
C LEU A 142 13.08 16.65 0.27
N GLU A 143 14.20 16.97 0.93
CA GLU A 143 14.75 18.34 0.96
C GLU A 143 15.05 18.87 -0.43
N ILE A 144 15.71 18.07 -1.26
CA ILE A 144 15.98 18.40 -2.66
C ILE A 144 14.67 18.67 -3.41
N ALA A 145 13.67 17.79 -3.25
CA ALA A 145 12.38 17.98 -3.89
C ALA A 145 11.68 19.28 -3.45
N ILE A 146 11.75 19.63 -2.17
CA ILE A 146 11.18 20.87 -1.62
C ILE A 146 11.92 22.12 -2.14
N ALA A 147 13.23 22.04 -2.29
CA ALA A 147 14.07 23.16 -2.74
C ALA A 147 13.97 23.37 -4.26
N THR A 148 13.58 22.35 -5.03
CA THR A 148 13.48 22.43 -6.49
C THR A 148 12.15 23.09 -6.87
N PRO A 149 12.15 24.25 -7.56
CA PRO A 149 10.91 24.87 -8.00
C PRO A 149 10.14 23.93 -8.94
N VAL A 150 8.93 23.54 -8.56
CA VAL A 150 8.02 22.87 -9.49
C VAL A 150 7.54 23.94 -10.46
N PRO A 151 7.68 23.76 -11.79
CA PRO A 151 7.02 24.64 -12.73
C PRO A 151 5.51 24.56 -12.42
N THR A 152 4.96 25.64 -11.88
CA THR A 152 3.51 25.72 -11.70
C THR A 152 2.91 25.64 -13.08
N ALA A 153 2.29 24.50 -13.42
CA ALA A 153 1.39 24.47 -14.56
C ALA A 153 0.42 25.63 -14.32
N LYS A 154 0.49 26.65 -15.18
CA LYS A 154 -0.50 27.72 -15.20
C LYS A 154 -1.84 27.02 -15.09
N THR A 155 -2.55 27.23 -13.99
CA THR A 155 -3.96 26.93 -13.93
C THR A 155 -4.56 27.57 -15.16
N ALA A 156 -4.97 26.75 -16.13
CA ALA A 156 -5.78 27.23 -17.23
C ALA A 156 -6.97 27.88 -16.54
N SER A 157 -6.97 29.19 -16.53
CA SER A 157 -8.11 29.99 -16.17
C SER A 157 -9.19 29.55 -17.14
N THR A 158 -10.12 28.74 -16.66
CA THR A 158 -11.36 28.52 -17.39
C THR A 158 -12.06 29.87 -17.37
N ASP A 159 -11.82 30.66 -18.41
CA ASP A 159 -12.75 31.70 -18.81
C ASP A 159 -14.08 30.98 -19.10
N VAL A 160 -14.90 30.92 -18.08
CA VAL A 160 -16.30 30.53 -18.22
C VAL A 160 -16.95 31.69 -19.01
N PRO A 161 -17.42 31.46 -20.24
CA PRO A 161 -18.12 32.50 -20.98
C PRO A 161 -19.35 32.91 -20.17
N LYS A 162 -19.42 34.20 -19.82
CA LYS A 162 -20.58 34.81 -19.17
C LYS A 162 -21.82 34.51 -20.00
N PRO A 163 -22.88 33.93 -19.42
CA PRO A 163 -24.10 33.67 -20.19
C PRO A 163 -24.66 34.98 -20.77
N ALA A 164 -24.94 34.96 -22.06
CA ALA A 164 -25.58 36.08 -22.77
C ALA A 164 -26.95 36.36 -22.13
N THR A 165 -27.15 37.61 -21.70
CA THR A 165 -28.44 38.06 -21.23
C THR A 165 -29.39 38.15 -22.44
N VAL A 166 -30.38 37.27 -22.47
CA VAL A 166 -31.49 37.37 -23.38
C VAL A 166 -32.33 38.56 -22.95
N LYS A 167 -32.40 39.63 -23.79
CA LYS A 167 -33.38 40.70 -23.62
C LYS A 167 -34.69 40.22 -24.20
N ASN A 168 -35.73 40.19 -23.39
CA ASN A 168 -37.12 40.19 -23.82
C ASN A 168 -37.52 41.58 -24.26
#